data_ed60a22d7496f2e7b5e29a0072cd6de7
#
_entry.id   ed60a22d7496f2e7b5e29a0072cd6de7
#
_cell.length_a   1.000
_cell.length_b   1.000
_cell.length_c   1.000
_cell.angle_alpha   90.00
_cell.angle_beta   90.00
_cell.angle_gamma   90.00
#
_symmetry.space_group_name_H-M   'P 1'
#
loop_
_entity.id
_entity.type
_entity.pdbx_description
1 polymer ?
#
loop_
_entity_poly.entity_id
_entity_poly.type
_entity_poly.pdbx_seq_one_letter_code
_entity_poly.pdbx_strand_id
1 'polypeptide(L)'
;MQQLTSSPLWRNWFIALAAGGVLVNLLGLHSSILEPDGALYAGIAKRMAESGDWINLYAHNRDWLDKPHFPFWMTAASYSVFGINAIAYKLPALFFWAMGGWYTYRLARRLYSEPVAQVALLIYLTALHLVISNNDVRAEPYLTGLFAGAVYHWRCSKGWHGWWIGALFMAAAIMTKGIFILIPVVAGFLLHWWINGQLKEALTNPGWWFALGLTGLFILPELICLYLQFDRHPEKLVFGRTGVSGIRFFFWDSQFGRFLNTGPIKGKGDPFFFLHTLLWAFLPWSILLYSSLADRLRALFRREKGEWVLTGISLSCFLLFSASRFQLPHYMNIVFPFFAILTANWLCQLKTGEKWLNRFSRVQMGISLLLLAGCVGLWALMYATNFRPLVYLLAMTAGWILLWTRSAKFGVGQLQRLILSTSLAACTLYGFLNIYFYPAILRYQSGEQAAGWLNQHRKGEAIYTINPYSYSLDFYSAAPVLYTERANLLAIAKKKPVLLYTSRQQMDSLLSEKAAVDVIDSFAHYPISKLKIGFLLPHKRPRYLDYRYLLEVRSE
;
A
#
# COMPACT_ATOMS: atom_id res chain seq x y z
N MET A 1 6.36 -32.66 10.10
CA MET A 1 6.97 -31.37 9.72
C MET A 1 8.23 -31.50 8.86
N GLN A 2 9.15 -32.42 9.15
CA GLN A 2 10.38 -32.61 8.33
C GLN A 2 10.11 -33.05 6.87
N GLN A 3 8.97 -33.67 6.57
CA GLN A 3 8.65 -34.14 5.20
C GLN A 3 8.35 -33.02 4.19
N LEU A 4 8.04 -31.77 4.63
CA LEU A 4 7.75 -30.65 3.71
C LEU A 4 9.01 -30.14 3.00
N THR A 5 10.17 -30.12 3.65
CA THR A 5 11.39 -29.48 3.15
C THR A 5 12.48 -30.44 2.70
N SER A 6 12.32 -31.75 2.93
CA SER A 6 13.34 -32.75 2.59
C SER A 6 13.43 -33.09 1.09
N SER A 7 12.42 -32.70 0.30
CA SER A 7 12.40 -32.95 -1.13
C SER A 7 13.15 -31.84 -1.91
N PRO A 8 14.18 -32.17 -2.73
CA PRO A 8 14.81 -31.21 -3.63
C PRO A 8 13.80 -30.51 -4.55
N LEU A 9 12.75 -31.19 -4.95
CA LEU A 9 11.65 -30.67 -5.75
C LEU A 9 10.90 -29.54 -5.03
N TRP A 10 10.59 -29.68 -3.74
CA TRP A 10 9.98 -28.60 -2.96
C TRP A 10 10.85 -27.34 -2.96
N ARG A 11 12.15 -27.50 -2.72
CA ARG A 11 13.08 -26.37 -2.71
C ARG A 11 13.08 -25.61 -4.04
N ASN A 12 13.12 -26.33 -5.16
CA ASN A 12 13.12 -25.70 -6.49
C ASN A 12 11.79 -24.99 -6.78
N TRP A 13 10.66 -25.61 -6.46
CA TRP A 13 9.35 -24.98 -6.61
C TRP A 13 9.17 -23.77 -5.70
N PHE A 14 9.63 -23.87 -4.46
CA PHE A 14 9.59 -22.73 -3.52
C PHE A 14 10.38 -21.54 -4.07
N ILE A 15 11.62 -21.77 -4.53
CA ILE A 15 12.45 -20.71 -5.11
C ILE A 15 11.78 -20.10 -6.34
N ALA A 16 11.27 -20.94 -7.25
CA ALA A 16 10.60 -20.47 -8.46
C ALA A 16 9.36 -19.61 -8.16
N LEU A 17 8.52 -20.04 -7.20
CA LEU A 17 7.33 -19.28 -6.82
C LEU A 17 7.63 -18.06 -5.96
N ALA A 18 8.66 -18.11 -5.12
CA ALA A 18 9.12 -16.93 -4.40
C ALA A 18 9.67 -15.87 -5.37
N ALA A 19 10.50 -16.30 -6.33
CA ALA A 19 10.98 -15.42 -7.41
C ALA A 19 9.81 -14.89 -8.27
N GLY A 20 8.86 -15.75 -8.64
CA GLY A 20 7.64 -15.34 -9.33
C GLY A 20 6.81 -14.33 -8.54
N GLY A 21 6.64 -14.55 -7.23
CA GLY A 21 5.96 -13.61 -6.33
C GLY A 21 6.66 -12.25 -6.24
N VAL A 22 8.00 -12.24 -6.19
CA VAL A 22 8.77 -10.99 -6.26
C VAL A 22 8.61 -10.35 -7.63
N LEU A 23 8.76 -11.11 -8.72
CA LEU A 23 8.67 -10.61 -10.08
C LEU A 23 7.31 -9.94 -10.35
N VAL A 24 6.19 -10.56 -9.97
CA VAL A 24 4.87 -9.96 -10.22
C VAL A 24 4.67 -8.63 -9.47
N ASN A 25 5.30 -8.46 -8.30
CA ASN A 25 5.30 -7.17 -7.59
C ASN A 25 6.19 -6.13 -8.30
N LEU A 26 7.33 -6.54 -8.87
CA LEU A 26 8.22 -5.64 -9.61
C LEU A 26 7.65 -5.21 -10.96
N LEU A 27 6.79 -6.02 -11.60
CA LEU A 27 6.15 -5.65 -12.87
C LEU A 27 5.32 -4.36 -12.76
N GLY A 28 4.81 -4.05 -11.57
CA GLY A 28 4.08 -2.80 -11.31
C GLY A 28 4.94 -1.53 -11.32
N LEU A 29 6.28 -1.64 -11.32
CA LEU A 29 7.18 -0.48 -11.36
C LEU A 29 6.98 0.40 -12.60
N HIS A 30 6.68 -0.21 -13.75
CA HIS A 30 6.49 0.50 -15.01
C HIS A 30 5.11 1.13 -15.18
N SER A 31 4.16 0.85 -14.30
CA SER A 31 2.84 1.49 -14.36
C SER A 31 2.91 2.93 -13.86
N SER A 32 2.09 3.79 -14.42
CA SER A 32 1.90 5.16 -13.96
C SER A 32 1.55 5.22 -12.47
N ILE A 33 1.79 6.36 -11.85
CA ILE A 33 1.43 6.58 -10.43
C ILE A 33 -0.08 6.81 -10.34
N LEU A 34 -0.75 6.10 -9.42
CA LEU A 34 -2.19 6.22 -9.23
C LEU A 34 -2.58 7.52 -8.51
N GLU A 35 -3.62 8.16 -9.03
CA GLU A 35 -4.32 9.26 -8.35
C GLU A 35 -5.41 8.74 -7.38
N PRO A 36 -5.72 9.50 -6.29
CA PRO A 36 -5.13 10.79 -5.92
C PRO A 36 -3.86 10.66 -5.05
N ASP A 37 -3.81 9.71 -4.11
CA ASP A 37 -2.84 9.73 -3.00
C ASP A 37 -1.40 9.43 -3.45
N GLY A 38 -1.22 8.46 -4.34
CA GLY A 38 0.11 8.13 -4.86
C GLY A 38 0.76 9.31 -5.58
N ALA A 39 0.02 9.95 -6.51
CA ALA A 39 0.52 11.09 -7.25
C ALA A 39 0.72 12.34 -6.36
N LEU A 40 -0.13 12.56 -5.35
CA LEU A 40 0.06 13.60 -4.34
C LEU A 40 1.37 13.40 -3.57
N TYR A 41 1.63 12.19 -3.08
CA TYR A 41 2.85 11.91 -2.32
C TYR A 41 4.10 12.02 -3.19
N ALA A 42 4.01 11.56 -4.44
CA ALA A 42 5.08 11.71 -5.41
C ALA A 42 5.41 13.19 -5.69
N GLY A 43 4.38 14.04 -5.81
CA GLY A 43 4.52 15.48 -6.00
C GLY A 43 5.14 16.21 -4.80
N ILE A 44 4.75 15.84 -3.56
CA ILE A 44 5.36 16.39 -2.35
C ILE A 44 6.86 16.05 -2.29
N ALA A 45 7.21 14.78 -2.52
CA ALA A 45 8.60 14.35 -2.53
C ALA A 45 9.41 14.96 -3.69
N LYS A 46 8.78 15.21 -4.86
CA LYS A 46 9.37 15.92 -6.00
C LYS A 46 9.79 17.33 -5.58
N ARG A 47 8.89 18.08 -4.96
CA ARG A 47 9.19 19.46 -4.47
C ARG A 47 10.31 19.45 -3.44
N MET A 48 10.31 18.50 -2.51
CA MET A 48 11.38 18.32 -1.53
C MET A 48 12.73 18.11 -2.23
N ALA A 49 12.80 17.26 -3.25
CA ALA A 49 14.02 16.96 -3.99
C ALA A 49 14.49 18.17 -4.85
N GLU A 50 13.55 18.88 -5.50
CA GLU A 50 13.85 20.04 -6.36
C GLU A 50 14.28 21.27 -5.56
N SER A 51 13.64 21.53 -4.42
CA SER A 51 13.94 22.70 -3.58
C SER A 51 15.12 22.49 -2.64
N GLY A 52 15.47 21.24 -2.33
CA GLY A 52 16.42 20.92 -1.25
C GLY A 52 15.87 21.18 0.16
N ASP A 53 14.57 21.47 0.29
CA ASP A 53 13.91 21.67 1.58
C ASP A 53 13.37 20.34 2.13
N TRP A 54 14.13 19.73 3.03
CA TRP A 54 13.81 18.45 3.67
C TRP A 54 12.97 18.61 4.93
N ILE A 55 12.69 19.86 5.34
CA ILE A 55 11.97 20.18 6.56
C ILE A 55 10.49 20.40 6.31
N ASN A 56 10.15 21.12 5.24
CA ASN A 56 8.78 21.56 4.99
C ASN A 56 8.08 20.67 3.96
N LEU A 57 6.84 20.30 4.24
CA LEU A 57 5.99 19.57 3.30
C LEU A 57 4.98 20.50 2.63
N TYR A 58 4.97 20.51 1.30
CA TYR A 58 4.07 21.34 0.50
C TYR A 58 3.30 20.51 -0.52
N ALA A 59 2.00 20.78 -0.61
CA ALA A 59 1.14 20.27 -1.68
C ALA A 59 0.35 21.44 -2.28
N HIS A 60 0.29 21.56 -3.61
CA HIS A 60 -0.44 22.62 -4.32
C HIS A 60 -0.07 24.04 -3.83
N ASN A 61 1.22 24.29 -3.62
CA ASN A 61 1.75 25.56 -3.08
C ASN A 61 1.21 25.96 -1.70
N ARG A 62 0.73 25.00 -0.91
CA ARG A 62 0.25 25.20 0.46
C ARG A 62 0.97 24.27 1.42
N ASP A 63 1.09 24.70 2.68
CA ASP A 63 1.61 23.84 3.75
C ASP A 63 0.73 22.58 3.89
N TRP A 64 1.40 21.43 4.02
CA TRP A 64 0.73 20.14 4.08
C TRP A 64 1.11 19.36 5.34
N LEU A 65 0.11 18.90 6.10
CA LEU A 65 0.28 18.32 7.44
C LEU A 65 -0.36 16.93 7.61
N ASP A 66 -0.88 16.28 6.57
CA ASP A 66 -1.69 15.06 6.73
C ASP A 66 -0.88 13.81 7.10
N LYS A 67 0.36 13.68 6.63
CA LYS A 67 1.23 12.51 6.87
C LYS A 67 2.62 12.93 7.31
N PRO A 68 3.30 12.10 8.12
CA PRO A 68 4.67 12.33 8.56
C PRO A 68 5.70 12.22 7.42
N HIS A 69 6.94 12.69 7.67
CA HIS A 69 7.97 12.92 6.68
C HIS A 69 8.67 11.68 6.13
N PHE A 70 8.77 10.59 6.88
CA PHE A 70 9.67 9.48 6.53
C PHE A 70 9.48 8.94 5.10
N PRO A 71 8.26 8.67 4.58
CA PRO A 71 8.08 8.21 3.20
C PRO A 71 8.55 9.26 2.18
N PHE A 72 8.39 10.55 2.46
CA PHE A 72 8.81 11.63 1.57
C PHE A 72 10.32 11.77 1.55
N TRP A 73 11.00 11.66 2.71
CA TRP A 73 12.47 11.62 2.77
C TRP A 73 13.04 10.47 1.96
N MET A 74 12.49 9.26 2.11
CA MET A 74 12.95 8.09 1.35
C MET A 74 12.73 8.27 -0.15
N THR A 75 11.59 8.83 -0.53
CA THR A 75 11.26 9.09 -1.93
C THR A 75 12.14 10.20 -2.51
N ALA A 76 12.33 11.32 -1.80
CA ALA A 76 13.18 12.42 -2.26
C ALA A 76 14.65 11.98 -2.40
N ALA A 77 15.14 11.14 -1.46
CA ALA A 77 16.47 10.51 -1.58
C ALA A 77 16.57 9.61 -2.83
N SER A 78 15.52 8.85 -3.13
CA SER A 78 15.45 8.05 -4.35
C SER A 78 15.48 8.93 -5.61
N TYR A 79 14.77 10.05 -5.61
CA TYR A 79 14.79 11.01 -6.72
C TYR A 79 16.16 11.66 -6.93
N SER A 80 16.88 11.94 -5.85
CA SER A 80 18.24 12.50 -5.93
C SER A 80 19.24 11.53 -6.58
N VAL A 81 18.99 10.21 -6.48
CA VAL A 81 19.87 9.18 -7.06
C VAL A 81 19.43 8.75 -8.45
N PHE A 82 18.13 8.53 -8.65
CA PHE A 82 17.58 7.91 -9.87
C PHE A 82 16.81 8.89 -10.77
N GLY A 83 16.77 10.16 -10.39
CA GLY A 83 15.95 11.17 -11.06
C GLY A 83 14.46 11.07 -10.70
N ILE A 84 13.71 12.13 -11.01
CA ILE A 84 12.28 12.22 -10.71
C ILE A 84 11.48 11.45 -11.76
N ASN A 85 11.01 10.27 -11.40
CA ASN A 85 10.19 9.42 -12.25
C ASN A 85 9.38 8.40 -11.42
N ALA A 86 8.43 7.71 -12.06
CA ALA A 86 7.53 6.77 -11.39
C ALA A 86 8.25 5.56 -10.76
N ILE A 87 9.34 5.10 -11.37
CA ILE A 87 10.14 3.99 -10.82
C ILE A 87 10.83 4.44 -9.54
N ALA A 88 11.53 5.59 -9.57
CA ALA A 88 12.21 6.14 -8.41
C ALA A 88 11.24 6.44 -7.24
N TYR A 89 9.99 6.81 -7.53
CA TYR A 89 8.93 6.94 -6.53
C TYR A 89 8.63 5.60 -5.81
N LYS A 90 8.51 4.53 -6.58
CA LYS A 90 8.07 3.22 -6.05
C LYS A 90 9.21 2.42 -5.40
N LEU A 91 10.45 2.65 -5.81
CA LEU A 91 11.60 1.87 -5.34
C LEU A 91 11.76 1.80 -3.81
N PRO A 92 11.71 2.91 -3.05
CA PRO A 92 11.84 2.83 -1.59
C PRO A 92 10.74 2.00 -0.95
N ALA A 93 9.50 2.17 -1.39
CA ALA A 93 8.36 1.40 -0.90
C ALA A 93 8.53 -0.11 -1.14
N LEU A 94 8.99 -0.49 -2.33
CA LEU A 94 9.28 -1.88 -2.67
C LEU A 94 10.48 -2.44 -1.88
N PHE A 95 11.48 -1.62 -1.58
CA PHE A 95 12.56 -2.02 -0.67
C PHE A 95 12.03 -2.37 0.72
N PHE A 96 11.19 -1.54 1.32
CA PHE A 96 10.59 -1.83 2.63
C PHE A 96 9.61 -3.00 2.58
N TRP A 97 8.85 -3.16 1.49
CA TRP A 97 8.03 -4.35 1.28
C TRP A 97 8.88 -5.63 1.20
N ALA A 98 9.98 -5.63 0.45
CA ALA A 98 10.91 -6.77 0.38
C ALA A 98 11.54 -7.07 1.75
N MET A 99 11.90 -6.03 2.50
CA MET A 99 12.33 -6.14 3.90
C MET A 99 11.25 -6.78 4.78
N GLY A 100 9.97 -6.46 4.55
CA GLY A 100 8.82 -7.10 5.20
C GLY A 100 8.76 -8.60 4.92
N GLY A 101 8.98 -9.02 3.67
CA GLY A 101 9.10 -10.44 3.29
C GLY A 101 10.28 -11.13 3.98
N TRP A 102 11.42 -10.46 4.01
CA TRP A 102 12.61 -10.95 4.73
C TRP A 102 12.34 -11.17 6.22
N TYR A 103 11.76 -10.17 6.91
CA TYR A 103 11.44 -10.31 8.33
C TYR A 103 10.30 -11.29 8.60
N THR A 104 9.33 -11.42 7.69
CA THR A 104 8.30 -12.47 7.76
C THR A 104 8.95 -13.86 7.79
N TYR A 105 9.88 -14.11 6.86
CA TYR A 105 10.61 -15.37 6.82
C TYR A 105 11.48 -15.58 8.07
N ARG A 106 12.30 -14.58 8.46
CA ARG A 106 13.19 -14.67 9.62
C ARG A 106 12.44 -14.88 10.93
N LEU A 107 11.32 -14.17 11.12
CA LEU A 107 10.48 -14.25 12.31
C LEU A 107 9.81 -15.63 12.40
N ALA A 108 9.21 -16.10 11.31
CA ALA A 108 8.60 -17.42 11.23
C ALA A 108 9.60 -18.56 11.49
N ARG A 109 10.79 -18.48 10.89
CA ARG A 109 11.89 -19.43 11.10
C ARG A 109 12.33 -19.47 12.57
N ARG A 110 12.42 -18.31 13.21
CA ARG A 110 12.91 -18.20 14.59
C ARG A 110 11.89 -18.65 15.62
N LEU A 111 10.61 -18.36 15.39
CA LEU A 111 9.52 -18.67 16.31
C LEU A 111 8.98 -20.10 16.15
N TYR A 112 9.05 -20.63 14.94
CA TYR A 112 8.45 -21.92 14.60
C TYR A 112 9.47 -22.84 13.90
N SER A 113 9.56 -22.80 12.57
CA SER A 113 10.43 -23.71 11.80
C SER A 113 10.69 -23.19 10.38
N GLU A 114 11.67 -23.82 9.69
CA GLU A 114 11.99 -23.53 8.28
C GLU A 114 10.79 -23.76 7.34
N PRO A 115 10.03 -24.88 7.42
CA PRO A 115 8.82 -25.07 6.61
C PRO A 115 7.79 -23.95 6.78
N VAL A 116 7.54 -23.53 8.01
CA VAL A 116 6.61 -22.43 8.31
C VAL A 116 7.11 -21.12 7.69
N ALA A 117 8.42 -20.86 7.74
CA ALA A 117 9.02 -19.67 7.16
C ALA A 117 8.84 -19.60 5.63
N GLN A 118 9.06 -20.71 4.95
CA GLN A 118 8.89 -20.80 3.49
C GLN A 118 7.43 -20.57 3.08
N VAL A 119 6.49 -21.20 3.77
CA VAL A 119 5.06 -21.02 3.51
C VAL A 119 4.62 -19.59 3.83
N ALA A 120 5.07 -19.04 4.95
CA ALA A 120 4.76 -17.66 5.34
C ALA A 120 5.26 -16.64 4.31
N LEU A 121 6.46 -16.83 3.76
CA LEU A 121 6.99 -15.98 2.70
C LEU A 121 6.12 -16.05 1.44
N LEU A 122 5.72 -17.24 0.98
CA LEU A 122 4.84 -17.38 -0.19
C LEU A 122 3.48 -16.71 0.03
N ILE A 123 2.88 -16.87 1.22
CA ILE A 123 1.63 -16.18 1.57
C ILE A 123 1.81 -14.67 1.53
N TYR A 124 2.88 -14.14 2.12
CA TYR A 124 3.18 -12.71 2.12
C TYR A 124 3.36 -12.16 0.70
N LEU A 125 4.16 -12.81 -0.13
CA LEU A 125 4.45 -12.39 -1.50
C LEU A 125 3.21 -12.42 -2.41
N THR A 126 2.20 -13.22 -2.06
CA THR A 126 1.02 -13.46 -2.87
C THR A 126 -0.29 -13.01 -2.22
N ALA A 127 -0.25 -12.23 -1.13
CA ALA A 127 -1.44 -11.61 -0.56
C ALA A 127 -1.88 -10.40 -1.41
N LEU A 128 -3.11 -10.41 -1.90
CA LEU A 128 -3.63 -9.48 -2.91
C LEU A 128 -3.37 -8.01 -2.57
N HIS A 129 -3.71 -7.60 -1.35
CA HIS A 129 -3.65 -6.17 -1.03
C HIS A 129 -2.22 -5.64 -0.88
N LEU A 130 -1.22 -6.51 -0.62
CA LEU A 130 0.19 -6.11 -0.67
C LEU A 130 0.61 -5.79 -2.11
N VAL A 131 0.18 -6.60 -3.07
CA VAL A 131 0.45 -6.37 -4.50
C VAL A 131 -0.23 -5.09 -4.98
N ILE A 132 -1.48 -4.85 -4.58
CA ILE A 132 -2.19 -3.59 -4.88
C ILE A 132 -1.43 -2.40 -4.30
N SER A 133 -0.99 -2.48 -3.04
CA SER A 133 -0.26 -1.39 -2.37
C SER A 133 1.13 -1.12 -2.97
N ASN A 134 1.74 -2.08 -3.65
CA ASN A 134 2.98 -1.89 -4.37
C ASN A 134 2.79 -1.15 -5.71
N ASN A 135 1.56 -1.13 -6.23
CA ASN A 135 1.18 -0.31 -7.39
C ASN A 135 0.67 1.08 -6.98
N ASP A 136 -0.24 1.11 -5.99
CA ASP A 136 -0.75 2.34 -5.36
C ASP A 136 0.08 2.62 -4.10
N VAL A 137 1.32 3.07 -4.31
CA VAL A 137 2.28 3.30 -3.23
C VAL A 137 1.80 4.42 -2.31
N ARG A 138 1.71 4.08 -1.03
CA ARG A 138 1.39 4.97 0.09
C ARG A 138 2.31 4.62 1.26
N ALA A 139 1.85 4.80 2.50
CA ALA A 139 2.60 4.47 3.72
C ALA A 139 2.75 2.95 3.97
N GLU A 140 1.81 2.13 3.50
CA GLU A 140 1.65 0.73 3.89
C GLU A 140 2.83 -0.18 3.49
N PRO A 141 3.40 -0.10 2.29
CA PRO A 141 4.59 -0.90 1.96
C PRO A 141 5.77 -0.63 2.89
N TYR A 142 5.99 0.63 3.28
CA TYR A 142 7.02 1.00 4.27
C TYR A 142 6.75 0.35 5.62
N LEU A 143 5.50 0.41 6.07
CA LEU A 143 5.10 -0.10 7.37
C LEU A 143 5.25 -1.62 7.49
N THR A 144 4.99 -2.40 6.43
CA THR A 144 5.14 -3.86 6.49
C THR A 144 6.55 -4.27 6.87
N GLY A 145 7.56 -3.61 6.29
CA GLY A 145 8.97 -3.87 6.59
C GLY A 145 9.40 -3.37 7.95
N LEU A 146 9.13 -2.09 8.22
CA LEU A 146 9.53 -1.43 9.47
C LEU A 146 8.89 -2.10 10.70
N PHE A 147 7.61 -2.40 10.62
CA PHE A 147 6.86 -3.00 11.72
C PHE A 147 7.28 -4.44 11.99
N ALA A 148 7.39 -5.28 10.95
CA ALA A 148 7.89 -6.64 11.08
C ALA A 148 9.34 -6.68 11.57
N GLY A 149 10.18 -5.74 11.12
CA GLY A 149 11.56 -5.59 11.57
C GLY A 149 11.65 -5.20 13.04
N ALA A 150 10.88 -4.23 13.50
CA ALA A 150 10.85 -3.83 14.91
C ALA A 150 10.47 -5.02 15.81
N VAL A 151 9.39 -5.73 15.45
CA VAL A 151 8.92 -6.91 16.19
C VAL A 151 9.97 -8.04 16.18
N TYR A 152 10.63 -8.29 15.03
CA TYR A 152 11.70 -9.28 14.95
C TYR A 152 12.85 -8.95 15.91
N HIS A 153 13.34 -7.73 15.91
CA HIS A 153 14.47 -7.33 16.73
C HIS A 153 14.13 -7.35 18.22
N TRP A 154 12.98 -6.88 18.61
CA TRP A 154 12.55 -6.92 20.02
C TRP A 154 12.21 -8.33 20.51
N ARG A 155 11.74 -9.23 19.63
CA ARG A 155 11.32 -10.58 20.04
C ARG A 155 12.42 -11.63 19.91
N CYS A 156 13.31 -11.50 18.93
CA CYS A 156 14.21 -12.58 18.53
C CYS A 156 15.69 -12.25 18.66
N SER A 157 16.08 -10.97 18.65
CA SER A 157 17.49 -10.60 18.78
C SER A 157 17.94 -10.61 20.25
N LYS A 158 19.22 -10.94 20.45
CA LYS A 158 19.82 -10.93 21.78
C LYS A 158 20.70 -9.68 21.96
N GLY A 159 20.77 -9.21 23.20
CA GLY A 159 21.62 -8.08 23.60
C GLY A 159 21.08 -6.72 23.13
N TRP A 160 21.89 -5.69 23.37
CA TRP A 160 21.51 -4.29 23.17
C TRP A 160 21.25 -3.93 21.70
N HIS A 161 21.89 -4.62 20.74
CA HIS A 161 21.64 -4.42 19.32
C HIS A 161 20.16 -4.66 18.93
N GLY A 162 19.50 -5.65 19.57
CA GLY A 162 18.08 -5.89 19.33
C GLY A 162 17.21 -4.71 19.76
N TRP A 163 17.55 -4.09 20.88
CA TRP A 163 16.80 -2.96 21.42
C TRP A 163 16.87 -1.73 20.52
N TRP A 164 18.08 -1.31 20.15
CA TRP A 164 18.22 -0.07 19.37
C TRP A 164 17.80 -0.22 17.91
N ILE A 165 18.05 -1.38 17.24
CA ILE A 165 17.59 -1.59 15.86
C ILE A 165 16.06 -1.67 15.84
N GLY A 166 15.44 -2.38 16.79
CA GLY A 166 13.99 -2.40 16.93
C GLY A 166 13.39 -1.02 17.17
N ALA A 167 14.05 -0.20 18.02
CA ALA A 167 13.66 1.19 18.28
C ALA A 167 13.77 2.07 17.02
N LEU A 168 14.83 1.93 16.25
CA LEU A 168 15.01 2.65 14.99
C LEU A 168 13.90 2.32 13.98
N PHE A 169 13.60 1.04 13.81
CA PHE A 169 12.52 0.61 12.91
C PHE A 169 11.14 1.07 13.40
N MET A 170 10.89 1.00 14.71
CA MET A 170 9.65 1.49 15.30
C MET A 170 9.51 3.01 15.14
N ALA A 171 10.57 3.76 15.36
CA ALA A 171 10.58 5.21 15.15
C ALA A 171 10.31 5.58 13.69
N ALA A 172 10.96 4.91 12.74
CA ALA A 172 10.71 5.10 11.32
C ALA A 172 9.25 4.74 10.94
N ALA A 173 8.69 3.68 11.54
CA ALA A 173 7.28 3.34 11.36
C ALA A 173 6.35 4.42 11.94
N ILE A 174 6.66 4.97 13.12
CA ILE A 174 5.92 6.09 13.73
C ILE A 174 6.02 7.33 12.83
N MET A 175 7.19 7.67 12.30
CA MET A 175 7.41 8.75 11.34
C MET A 175 6.81 8.47 9.95
N THR A 176 6.24 7.29 9.73
CA THR A 176 5.49 6.93 8.50
C THR A 176 4.00 7.14 8.67
N LYS A 177 3.42 6.86 9.83
CA LYS A 177 1.95 6.88 10.00
C LYS A 177 1.45 7.42 11.34
N GLY A 178 2.31 7.59 12.33
CA GLY A 178 1.97 8.13 13.63
C GLY A 178 2.11 7.12 14.78
N ILE A 179 1.98 7.64 16.01
CA ILE A 179 2.32 6.90 17.23
C ILE A 179 1.38 5.72 17.55
N PHE A 180 0.16 5.74 17.04
CA PHE A 180 -0.84 4.71 17.36
C PHE A 180 -0.39 3.28 17.00
N ILE A 181 0.55 3.13 16.05
CA ILE A 181 1.09 1.81 15.66
C ILE A 181 1.89 1.13 16.78
N LEU A 182 2.34 1.88 17.79
CA LEU A 182 3.00 1.32 18.96
C LEU A 182 2.02 0.56 19.86
N ILE A 183 0.74 0.97 19.89
CA ILE A 183 -0.29 0.36 20.74
C ILE A 183 -0.44 -1.16 20.49
N PRO A 184 -0.61 -1.63 19.24
CA PRO A 184 -0.69 -3.06 18.96
C PRO A 184 0.56 -3.85 19.35
N VAL A 185 1.74 -3.26 19.19
CA VAL A 185 2.99 -3.93 19.57
C VAL A 185 3.05 -4.13 21.07
N VAL A 186 2.81 -3.07 21.84
CA VAL A 186 2.75 -3.15 23.30
C VAL A 186 1.70 -4.16 23.75
N ALA A 187 0.49 -4.10 23.17
CA ALA A 187 -0.58 -5.05 23.49
C ALA A 187 -0.18 -6.51 23.19
N GLY A 188 0.51 -6.75 22.08
CA GLY A 188 0.97 -8.09 21.70
C GLY A 188 2.00 -8.66 22.67
N PHE A 189 2.98 -7.84 23.09
CA PHE A 189 3.97 -8.25 24.10
C PHE A 189 3.33 -8.44 25.47
N LEU A 190 2.45 -7.55 25.91
CA LEU A 190 1.71 -7.69 27.16
C LEU A 190 0.89 -8.96 27.20
N LEU A 191 0.16 -9.28 26.11
CA LEU A 191 -0.61 -10.52 26.00
C LEU A 191 0.29 -11.75 26.13
N HIS A 192 1.43 -11.76 25.45
CA HIS A 192 2.40 -12.85 25.51
C HIS A 192 2.93 -13.07 26.94
N TRP A 193 3.36 -11.99 27.59
CA TRP A 193 3.87 -12.07 28.96
C TRP A 193 2.80 -12.47 29.98
N TRP A 194 1.59 -11.96 29.82
CA TRP A 194 0.47 -12.30 30.70
C TRP A 194 0.12 -13.79 30.63
N ILE A 195 -0.05 -14.35 29.44
CA ILE A 195 -0.41 -15.77 29.28
C ILE A 195 0.72 -16.70 29.77
N ASN A 196 1.97 -16.31 29.54
CA ASN A 196 3.12 -17.12 29.95
C ASN A 196 3.56 -16.90 31.41
N GLY A 197 2.90 -15.99 32.15
CA GLY A 197 3.23 -15.70 33.55
C GLY A 197 4.52 -14.91 33.72
N GLN A 198 4.97 -14.17 32.70
CA GLN A 198 6.24 -13.44 32.64
C GLN A 198 6.07 -11.91 32.78
N LEU A 199 4.87 -11.44 33.12
CA LEU A 199 4.54 -10.01 33.04
C LEU A 199 5.42 -9.16 33.97
N LYS A 200 5.59 -9.59 35.25
CA LYS A 200 6.40 -8.86 36.23
C LYS A 200 7.86 -8.76 35.79
N GLU A 201 8.45 -9.88 35.39
CA GLU A 201 9.84 -9.94 34.93
C GLU A 201 10.07 -9.08 33.68
N ALA A 202 9.14 -9.13 32.73
CA ALA A 202 9.22 -8.35 31.51
C ALA A 202 9.11 -6.83 31.78
N LEU A 203 8.19 -6.40 32.63
CA LEU A 203 8.01 -4.97 32.95
C LEU A 203 9.19 -4.39 33.76
N THR A 204 9.91 -5.21 34.53
CA THR A 204 11.11 -4.79 35.25
C THR A 204 12.38 -4.85 34.38
N ASN A 205 12.32 -5.40 33.15
CA ASN A 205 13.48 -5.45 32.28
C ASN A 205 13.80 -4.05 31.72
N PRO A 206 14.99 -3.49 32.04
CA PRO A 206 15.35 -2.14 31.61
C PRO A 206 15.49 -1.99 30.09
N GLY A 207 15.67 -3.11 29.35
CA GLY A 207 15.77 -3.09 27.89
C GLY A 207 14.52 -2.55 27.20
N TRP A 208 13.32 -2.79 27.76
CA TRP A 208 12.08 -2.24 27.21
C TRP A 208 12.00 -0.72 27.37
N TRP A 209 12.35 -0.22 28.55
CA TRP A 209 12.36 1.22 28.81
C TRP A 209 13.41 1.94 27.98
N PHE A 210 14.58 1.30 27.82
CA PHE A 210 15.63 1.77 26.93
C PHE A 210 15.15 1.82 25.47
N ALA A 211 14.50 0.77 24.97
CA ALA A 211 13.95 0.73 23.60
C ALA A 211 12.89 1.81 23.38
N LEU A 212 11.98 2.03 24.34
CA LEU A 212 10.97 3.09 24.27
C LEU A 212 11.61 4.48 24.30
N GLY A 213 12.61 4.70 25.17
CA GLY A 213 13.36 5.95 25.21
C GLY A 213 14.10 6.24 23.91
N LEU A 214 14.77 5.23 23.33
CA LEU A 214 15.41 5.35 22.01
C LEU A 214 14.39 5.60 20.91
N THR A 215 13.23 4.95 20.93
CA THR A 215 12.16 5.24 19.96
C THR A 215 11.74 6.70 20.04
N GLY A 216 11.57 7.24 21.25
CA GLY A 216 11.31 8.66 21.49
C GLY A 216 12.43 9.58 20.97
N LEU A 217 13.68 9.18 21.15
CA LEU A 217 14.84 9.93 20.62
C LEU A 217 14.85 9.92 19.07
N PHE A 218 14.63 8.78 18.46
CA PHE A 218 14.69 8.63 17.00
C PHE A 218 13.53 9.28 16.25
N ILE A 219 12.41 9.64 16.91
CA ILE A 219 11.34 10.42 16.28
C ILE A 219 11.60 11.95 16.36
N LEU A 220 12.64 12.42 17.04
CA LEU A 220 12.94 13.85 17.15
C LEU A 220 13.07 14.57 15.80
N PRO A 221 13.68 14.01 14.74
CA PRO A 221 13.72 14.69 13.45
C PRO A 221 12.33 15.08 12.93
N GLU A 222 11.33 14.20 13.08
CA GLU A 222 9.93 14.51 12.72
C GLU A 222 9.38 15.66 13.55
N LEU A 223 9.59 15.62 14.89
CA LEU A 223 9.09 16.65 15.79
C LEU A 223 9.74 18.01 15.51
N ILE A 224 11.03 18.03 15.17
CA ILE A 224 11.75 19.25 14.78
C ILE A 224 11.16 19.83 13.51
N CYS A 225 10.93 19.01 12.46
CA CYS A 225 10.30 19.47 11.22
C CYS A 225 8.92 20.07 11.48
N LEU A 226 8.07 19.37 12.22
CA LEU A 226 6.73 19.85 12.55
C LEU A 226 6.75 21.15 13.36
N TYR A 227 7.65 21.26 14.33
CA TYR A 227 7.84 22.47 15.12
C TYR A 227 8.26 23.65 14.24
N LEU A 228 9.26 23.45 13.38
CA LEU A 228 9.80 24.50 12.52
C LEU A 228 8.80 24.95 11.46
N GLN A 229 8.02 24.01 10.88
CA GLN A 229 7.06 24.35 9.84
C GLN A 229 5.77 24.99 10.37
N PHE A 230 5.26 24.52 11.52
CA PHE A 230 3.91 24.87 12.00
C PHE A 230 3.91 25.59 13.35
N ASP A 231 4.56 25.06 14.37
CA ASP A 231 4.45 25.61 15.73
C ASP A 231 5.14 26.96 15.87
N ARG A 232 6.19 27.24 15.06
CA ARG A 232 6.84 28.56 14.98
C ARG A 232 6.06 29.57 14.12
N HIS A 233 5.04 29.11 13.38
CA HIS A 233 4.32 29.89 12.39
C HIS A 233 2.79 29.80 12.61
N PRO A 234 2.28 30.33 13.75
CA PRO A 234 0.86 30.25 14.06
C PRO A 234 -0.04 31.02 13.08
N GLU A 235 0.52 31.93 12.27
CA GLU A 235 -0.16 32.67 11.20
C GLU A 235 -0.55 31.80 10.00
N LYS A 236 0.10 30.63 9.81
CA LYS A 236 -0.17 29.76 8.68
C LYS A 236 -1.58 29.19 8.70
N LEU A 237 -2.21 29.17 7.51
CA LEU A 237 -3.54 28.60 7.32
C LEU A 237 -3.45 27.11 6.98
N VAL A 238 -3.81 26.23 7.92
CA VAL A 238 -3.79 24.78 7.76
C VAL A 238 -5.18 24.24 8.07
N PHE A 239 -5.75 23.41 7.19
CA PHE A 239 -7.13 22.92 7.27
C PHE A 239 -8.19 24.05 7.45
N GLY A 240 -7.94 25.23 6.86
CA GLY A 240 -8.82 26.39 6.97
C GLY A 240 -8.78 27.10 8.34
N ARG A 241 -7.74 26.86 9.16
CA ARG A 241 -7.55 27.45 10.50
C ARG A 241 -6.13 27.96 10.67
N THR A 242 -5.95 28.97 11.49
CA THR A 242 -4.67 29.46 12.00
C THR A 242 -4.37 28.86 13.37
N GLY A 243 -3.13 28.96 13.85
CA GLY A 243 -2.71 28.45 15.16
C GLY A 243 -2.70 26.91 15.26
N VAL A 244 -2.50 26.21 14.13
CA VAL A 244 -2.44 24.74 14.12
C VAL A 244 -1.04 24.29 14.52
N SER A 245 -0.92 23.57 15.65
CA SER A 245 0.34 22.96 16.08
C SER A 245 0.58 21.66 15.33
N GLY A 246 1.75 21.55 14.68
CA GLY A 246 2.19 20.33 14.00
C GLY A 246 2.43 19.19 14.99
N ILE A 247 3.04 19.45 16.13
CA ILE A 247 3.30 18.47 17.19
C ILE A 247 1.99 17.92 17.76
N ARG A 248 1.04 18.80 18.11
CA ARG A 248 -0.29 18.37 18.58
C ARG A 248 -1.04 17.55 17.52
N PHE A 249 -0.97 17.97 16.26
CA PHE A 249 -1.58 17.23 15.17
C PHE A 249 -0.99 15.81 15.06
N PHE A 250 0.34 15.68 15.13
CA PHE A 250 1.03 14.39 15.05
C PHE A 250 0.64 13.42 16.16
N PHE A 251 0.62 13.88 17.42
CA PHE A 251 0.31 13.01 18.55
C PHE A 251 -1.17 12.81 18.80
N TRP A 252 -2.01 13.81 18.49
CA TRP A 252 -3.41 13.81 18.91
C TRP A 252 -4.38 13.86 17.72
N ASP A 253 -4.39 14.95 16.96
CA ASP A 253 -5.48 15.21 16.01
C ASP A 253 -5.49 14.21 14.84
N SER A 254 -4.32 13.81 14.33
CA SER A 254 -4.19 12.82 13.26
C SER A 254 -4.48 11.39 13.71
N GLN A 255 -4.42 11.11 15.00
CA GLN A 255 -4.58 9.80 15.61
C GLN A 255 -5.94 9.69 16.32
N PHE A 256 -6.00 10.21 17.54
CA PHE A 256 -7.23 10.16 18.34
C PHE A 256 -8.35 11.02 17.75
N GLY A 257 -8.04 12.14 17.09
CA GLY A 257 -9.00 12.96 16.38
C GLY A 257 -9.71 12.21 15.25
N ARG A 258 -9.00 11.38 14.48
CA ARG A 258 -9.60 10.50 13.47
C ARG A 258 -10.37 9.33 14.09
N PHE A 259 -9.82 8.74 15.14
CA PHE A 259 -10.45 7.64 15.85
C PHE A 259 -11.80 8.05 16.42
N LEU A 260 -11.87 9.20 17.08
CA LEU A 260 -13.06 9.75 17.73
C LEU A 260 -13.91 10.66 16.82
N ASN A 261 -13.46 10.89 15.56
CA ASN A 261 -14.13 11.78 14.61
C ASN A 261 -14.20 13.27 15.03
N THR A 262 -13.26 13.71 15.88
CA THR A 262 -13.15 15.08 16.38
C THR A 262 -12.14 15.94 15.61
N GLY A 263 -11.26 15.31 14.81
CA GLY A 263 -10.25 15.98 13.99
C GLY A 263 -10.81 16.57 12.68
N PRO A 264 -9.94 17.21 11.88
CA PRO A 264 -10.32 17.81 10.59
C PRO A 264 -10.70 16.77 9.54
N ILE A 265 -10.22 15.53 9.66
CA ILE A 265 -10.51 14.42 8.75
C ILE A 265 -11.50 13.47 9.43
N LYS A 266 -12.68 13.34 8.83
CA LYS A 266 -13.80 12.58 9.39
C LYS A 266 -14.16 11.37 8.53
N GLY A 267 -14.74 10.32 9.14
CA GLY A 267 -15.21 9.11 8.47
C GLY A 267 -16.49 8.54 9.09
N LYS A 268 -17.09 7.58 8.40
CA LYS A 268 -18.23 6.79 8.88
C LYS A 268 -17.72 5.38 9.17
N GLY A 269 -17.39 5.08 10.43
CA GLY A 269 -16.87 3.77 10.83
C GLY A 269 -17.93 2.67 10.76
N ASP A 270 -17.50 1.49 10.32
CA ASP A 270 -18.26 0.24 10.38
C ASP A 270 -17.44 -0.79 11.17
N PRO A 271 -17.90 -1.30 12.32
CA PRO A 271 -17.18 -2.27 13.13
C PRO A 271 -16.84 -3.57 12.37
N PHE A 272 -17.62 -3.93 11.36
CA PHE A 272 -17.42 -5.13 10.55
C PHE A 272 -16.58 -4.89 9.29
N PHE A 273 -16.18 -3.64 9.03
CA PHE A 273 -15.44 -3.26 7.83
C PHE A 273 -14.24 -4.17 7.56
N PHE A 274 -13.36 -4.37 8.54
CA PHE A 274 -12.17 -5.19 8.33
C PHE A 274 -12.47 -6.69 8.30
N LEU A 275 -13.59 -7.12 8.90
CA LEU A 275 -13.99 -8.51 8.79
C LEU A 275 -14.31 -8.89 7.34
N HIS A 276 -15.11 -8.10 6.63
CA HIS A 276 -15.38 -8.38 5.21
C HIS A 276 -14.22 -7.94 4.29
N THR A 277 -13.46 -6.91 4.66
CA THR A 277 -12.31 -6.46 3.87
C THR A 277 -11.23 -7.53 3.77
N LEU A 278 -10.88 -8.20 4.86
CA LEU A 278 -9.88 -9.26 4.86
C LEU A 278 -10.27 -10.47 3.99
N LEU A 279 -11.56 -10.70 3.70
CA LEU A 279 -11.99 -11.77 2.79
C LEU A 279 -11.40 -11.58 1.38
N TRP A 280 -11.33 -10.36 0.89
CA TRP A 280 -10.76 -10.09 -0.42
C TRP A 280 -9.31 -9.58 -0.35
N ALA A 281 -8.96 -8.79 0.66
CA ALA A 281 -7.64 -8.18 0.78
C ALA A 281 -6.51 -9.20 1.01
N PHE A 282 -6.80 -10.29 1.72
CA PHE A 282 -5.84 -11.37 1.96
C PHE A 282 -6.01 -12.56 1.00
N LEU A 283 -6.77 -12.41 -0.11
CA LEU A 283 -6.84 -13.44 -1.15
C LEU A 283 -5.44 -13.79 -1.68
N PRO A 284 -5.23 -15.07 -2.00
CA PRO A 284 -6.14 -16.23 -1.94
C PRO A 284 -6.20 -16.92 -0.57
N TRP A 285 -5.56 -16.39 0.47
CA TRP A 285 -5.30 -17.02 1.76
C TRP A 285 -6.35 -16.72 2.83
N SER A 286 -7.38 -15.95 2.52
CA SER A 286 -8.36 -15.41 3.48
C SER A 286 -9.05 -16.48 4.32
N ILE A 287 -9.55 -17.55 3.70
CA ILE A 287 -10.27 -18.62 4.41
C ILE A 287 -9.32 -19.35 5.37
N LEU A 288 -8.08 -19.57 4.96
CA LEU A 288 -7.05 -20.17 5.79
C LEU A 288 -6.65 -19.27 6.95
N LEU A 289 -6.57 -17.95 6.72
CA LEU A 289 -6.36 -16.95 7.77
C LEU A 289 -7.46 -17.02 8.83
N TYR A 290 -8.73 -16.97 8.43
CA TYR A 290 -9.83 -17.03 9.39
C TYR A 290 -9.85 -18.34 10.19
N SER A 291 -9.50 -19.45 9.54
CA SER A 291 -9.39 -20.75 10.23
C SER A 291 -8.24 -20.73 11.24
N SER A 292 -7.10 -20.18 10.88
CA SER A 292 -5.95 -19.99 11.77
C SER A 292 -6.28 -19.07 12.95
N LEU A 293 -6.94 -17.92 12.70
CA LEU A 293 -7.35 -17.00 13.76
C LEU A 293 -8.38 -17.61 14.70
N ALA A 294 -9.33 -18.39 14.18
CA ALA A 294 -10.30 -19.10 15.00
C ALA A 294 -9.63 -20.13 15.93
N ASP A 295 -8.61 -20.83 15.43
CA ASP A 295 -7.81 -21.75 16.23
C ASP A 295 -7.02 -21.02 17.32
N ARG A 296 -6.36 -19.92 16.96
CA ARG A 296 -5.64 -19.07 17.94
C ARG A 296 -6.57 -18.48 19.00
N LEU A 297 -7.79 -18.07 18.63
CA LEU A 297 -8.78 -17.59 19.61
C LEU A 297 -9.20 -18.69 20.57
N ARG A 298 -9.42 -19.93 20.09
CA ARG A 298 -9.73 -21.06 20.97
C ARG A 298 -8.59 -21.33 21.95
N ALA A 299 -7.33 -21.31 21.47
CA ALA A 299 -6.14 -21.47 22.31
C ALA A 299 -6.00 -20.34 23.34
N LEU A 300 -6.38 -19.11 22.97
CA LEU A 300 -6.42 -17.95 23.88
C LEU A 300 -7.42 -18.15 25.01
N PHE A 301 -8.64 -18.58 24.71
CA PHE A 301 -9.65 -18.85 25.73
C PHE A 301 -9.23 -20.00 26.67
N ARG A 302 -8.46 -20.97 26.18
CA ARG A 302 -7.89 -22.05 26.99
C ARG A 302 -6.63 -21.64 27.75
N ARG A 303 -6.13 -20.40 27.53
CA ARG A 303 -4.87 -19.88 28.10
C ARG A 303 -3.67 -20.80 27.83
N GLU A 304 -3.59 -21.37 26.64
CA GLU A 304 -2.49 -22.25 26.26
C GLU A 304 -1.19 -21.45 26.19
N LYS A 305 -0.15 -21.94 26.91
CA LYS A 305 1.17 -21.31 26.87
C LYS A 305 1.79 -21.38 25.48
N GLY A 306 2.61 -20.40 25.10
CA GLY A 306 3.27 -20.39 23.80
C GLY A 306 3.57 -19.00 23.26
N GLU A 307 3.68 -18.90 21.94
CA GLU A 307 3.91 -17.63 21.24
C GLU A 307 2.59 -16.87 21.07
N TRP A 308 2.52 -15.67 21.60
CA TRP A 308 1.31 -14.82 21.59
C TRP A 308 1.56 -13.41 21.06
N VAL A 309 2.83 -13.01 20.81
CA VAL A 309 3.14 -11.66 20.33
C VAL A 309 2.43 -11.38 19.00
N LEU A 310 2.59 -12.29 18.01
CA LEU A 310 2.01 -12.08 16.68
C LEU A 310 0.49 -12.09 16.71
N THR A 311 -0.11 -12.99 17.50
CA THR A 311 -1.58 -13.05 17.67
C THR A 311 -2.09 -11.77 18.35
N GLY A 312 -1.43 -11.34 19.42
CA GLY A 312 -1.81 -10.13 20.16
C GLY A 312 -1.70 -8.86 19.32
N ILE A 313 -0.61 -8.69 18.56
CA ILE A 313 -0.46 -7.57 17.62
C ILE A 313 -1.59 -7.61 16.57
N SER A 314 -1.84 -8.77 15.98
CA SER A 314 -2.85 -8.93 14.93
C SER A 314 -4.27 -8.61 15.42
N LEU A 315 -4.65 -9.15 16.60
CA LEU A 315 -5.96 -8.90 17.20
C LEU A 315 -6.12 -7.45 17.64
N SER A 316 -5.09 -6.86 18.27
CA SER A 316 -5.18 -5.46 18.71
C SER A 316 -5.23 -4.48 17.54
N CYS A 317 -4.48 -4.70 16.44
CA CYS A 317 -4.65 -3.94 15.21
C CYS A 317 -6.07 -4.07 14.65
N PHE A 318 -6.59 -5.30 14.57
CA PHE A 318 -7.93 -5.55 14.07
C PHE A 318 -8.98 -4.81 14.91
N LEU A 319 -8.93 -4.93 16.24
CA LEU A 319 -9.85 -4.26 17.15
C LEU A 319 -9.73 -2.74 17.10
N LEU A 320 -8.49 -2.22 17.13
CA LEU A 320 -8.23 -0.79 17.07
C LEU A 320 -8.78 -0.16 15.78
N PHE A 321 -8.50 -0.77 14.63
CA PHE A 321 -8.97 -0.23 13.37
C PHE A 321 -10.48 -0.42 13.16
N SER A 322 -11.06 -1.54 13.65
CA SER A 322 -12.50 -1.76 13.59
C SER A 322 -13.29 -0.80 14.47
N ALA A 323 -12.70 -0.34 15.57
CA ALA A 323 -13.30 0.68 16.44
C ALA A 323 -13.12 2.11 15.91
N SER A 324 -12.22 2.34 14.95
CA SER A 324 -11.97 3.66 14.37
C SER A 324 -13.13 4.11 13.50
N ARG A 325 -13.44 5.42 13.54
CA ARG A 325 -14.42 6.04 12.65
C ARG A 325 -13.91 6.26 11.23
N PHE A 326 -12.58 6.34 11.04
CA PHE A 326 -11.97 6.48 9.72
C PHE A 326 -11.27 5.19 9.33
N GLN A 327 -11.78 4.52 8.30
CA GLN A 327 -11.35 3.18 7.89
C GLN A 327 -11.03 3.12 6.41
N LEU A 328 -9.89 2.51 6.07
CA LEU A 328 -9.48 2.26 4.69
C LEU A 328 -8.95 0.81 4.57
N PRO A 329 -9.20 0.12 3.45
CA PRO A 329 -8.86 -1.30 3.29
C PRO A 329 -7.39 -1.64 3.59
N HIS A 330 -6.47 -0.76 3.20
CA HIS A 330 -5.03 -0.94 3.32
C HIS A 330 -4.49 -0.83 4.76
N TYR A 331 -5.28 -0.38 5.73
CA TYR A 331 -4.78 -0.25 7.12
C TYR A 331 -4.34 -1.57 7.74
N MET A 332 -4.95 -2.69 7.33
CA MET A 332 -4.57 -4.01 7.83
C MET A 332 -3.28 -4.57 7.22
N ASN A 333 -2.73 -3.96 6.16
CA ASN A 333 -1.49 -4.45 5.53
C ASN A 333 -0.31 -4.53 6.51
N ILE A 334 -0.28 -3.64 7.51
CA ILE A 334 0.76 -3.60 8.53
C ILE A 334 0.93 -4.93 9.29
N VAL A 335 -0.15 -5.71 9.43
CA VAL A 335 -0.13 -7.01 10.12
C VAL A 335 -0.12 -8.21 9.17
N PHE A 336 -0.10 -8.00 7.85
CA PHE A 336 -0.03 -9.10 6.89
C PHE A 336 1.20 -10.00 7.06
N PRO A 337 2.40 -9.51 7.44
CA PRO A 337 3.52 -10.35 7.85
C PRO A 337 3.14 -11.37 8.92
N PHE A 338 2.42 -10.94 9.94
CA PHE A 338 2.01 -11.79 11.07
C PHE A 338 0.86 -12.73 10.68
N PHE A 339 -0.10 -12.25 9.91
CA PHE A 339 -1.15 -13.09 9.34
C PHE A 339 -0.57 -14.22 8.47
N ALA A 340 0.44 -13.91 7.66
CA ALA A 340 1.13 -14.91 6.85
C ALA A 340 1.81 -15.98 7.73
N ILE A 341 2.48 -15.57 8.82
CA ILE A 341 3.14 -16.48 9.76
C ILE A 341 2.12 -17.35 10.50
N LEU A 342 1.07 -16.74 11.04
CA LEU A 342 0.02 -17.46 11.77
C LEU A 342 -0.68 -18.49 10.87
N THR A 343 -1.03 -18.09 9.66
CA THR A 343 -1.67 -18.98 8.66
C THR A 343 -0.73 -20.11 8.25
N ALA A 344 0.54 -19.82 8.00
CA ALA A 344 1.55 -20.81 7.64
C ALA A 344 1.79 -21.81 8.78
N ASN A 345 1.91 -21.34 10.03
CA ASN A 345 2.11 -22.21 11.18
C ASN A 345 0.92 -23.16 11.37
N TRP A 346 -0.30 -22.64 11.26
CA TRP A 346 -1.51 -23.45 11.35
C TRP A 346 -1.59 -24.48 10.23
N LEU A 347 -1.32 -24.09 8.96
CA LEU A 347 -1.31 -25.01 7.82
C LEU A 347 -0.30 -26.14 7.99
N CYS A 348 0.91 -25.82 8.46
CA CYS A 348 1.96 -26.82 8.65
C CYS A 348 1.66 -27.82 9.78
N GLN A 349 0.67 -27.57 10.63
CA GLN A 349 0.24 -28.49 11.67
C GLN A 349 -0.80 -29.50 11.16
N LEU A 350 -1.45 -29.24 10.02
CA LEU A 350 -2.41 -30.18 9.43
C LEU A 350 -1.70 -31.42 8.90
N LYS A 351 -2.19 -32.61 9.29
CA LYS A 351 -1.60 -33.88 8.86
C LYS A 351 -2.12 -34.31 7.49
N THR A 352 -1.25 -34.96 6.72
CA THR A 352 -1.63 -35.57 5.44
C THR A 352 -2.71 -36.64 5.67
N GLY A 353 -3.76 -36.62 4.84
CA GLY A 353 -4.89 -37.57 4.97
C GLY A 353 -5.98 -37.11 5.93
N GLU A 354 -5.79 -36.06 6.73
CA GLU A 354 -6.85 -35.53 7.57
C GLU A 354 -8.01 -34.95 6.75
N LYS A 355 -9.22 -35.11 7.24
CA LYS A 355 -10.45 -34.57 6.62
C LYS A 355 -10.35 -33.04 6.38
N TRP A 356 -9.72 -32.31 7.31
CA TRP A 356 -9.54 -30.89 7.23
C TRP A 356 -8.60 -30.47 6.09
N LEU A 357 -7.45 -31.13 5.92
CA LEU A 357 -6.55 -30.82 4.81
C LEU A 357 -7.22 -31.10 3.45
N ASN A 358 -7.98 -32.20 3.34
CA ASN A 358 -8.76 -32.50 2.14
C ASN A 358 -9.81 -31.41 1.84
N ARG A 359 -10.50 -30.92 2.89
CA ARG A 359 -11.50 -29.87 2.76
C ARG A 359 -10.85 -28.55 2.30
N PHE A 360 -9.77 -28.12 2.95
CA PHE A 360 -9.07 -26.89 2.59
C PHE A 360 -8.41 -26.99 1.22
N SER A 361 -7.88 -28.14 0.82
CA SER A 361 -7.37 -28.33 -0.55
C SER A 361 -8.46 -28.11 -1.61
N ARG A 362 -9.68 -28.60 -1.38
CA ARG A 362 -10.82 -28.37 -2.29
C ARG A 362 -11.25 -26.90 -2.30
N VAL A 363 -11.31 -26.26 -1.14
CA VAL A 363 -11.64 -24.81 -1.05
C VAL A 363 -10.60 -23.97 -1.78
N GLN A 364 -9.30 -24.24 -1.55
CA GLN A 364 -8.23 -23.49 -2.22
C GLN A 364 -8.18 -23.75 -3.73
N MET A 365 -8.52 -24.96 -4.16
CA MET A 365 -8.70 -25.22 -5.59
C MET A 365 -9.84 -24.40 -6.16
N GLY A 366 -10.99 -24.33 -5.48
CA GLY A 366 -12.11 -23.47 -5.88
C GLY A 366 -11.72 -22.00 -5.97
N ILE A 367 -10.98 -21.47 -4.97
CA ILE A 367 -10.48 -20.10 -4.98
C ILE A 367 -9.52 -19.88 -6.16
N SER A 368 -8.58 -20.81 -6.40
CA SER A 368 -7.64 -20.71 -7.54
C SER A 368 -8.38 -20.67 -8.89
N LEU A 369 -9.38 -21.53 -9.05
CA LEU A 369 -10.22 -21.52 -10.26
C LEU A 369 -11.00 -20.21 -10.41
N LEU A 370 -11.54 -19.67 -9.31
CA LEU A 370 -12.23 -18.37 -9.34
C LEU A 370 -11.28 -17.22 -9.73
N LEU A 371 -10.02 -17.23 -9.24
CA LEU A 371 -9.02 -16.24 -9.64
C LEU A 371 -8.69 -16.32 -11.13
N LEU A 372 -8.47 -17.55 -11.65
CA LEU A 372 -8.20 -17.78 -13.07
C LEU A 372 -9.41 -17.40 -13.94
N ALA A 373 -10.62 -17.78 -13.52
CA ALA A 373 -11.86 -17.40 -14.21
C ALA A 373 -12.07 -15.88 -14.18
N GLY A 374 -11.74 -15.21 -13.07
CA GLY A 374 -11.76 -13.76 -12.94
C GLY A 374 -10.81 -13.08 -13.94
N CYS A 375 -9.62 -13.62 -14.16
CA CYS A 375 -8.69 -13.11 -15.18
C CYS A 375 -9.28 -13.25 -16.60
N VAL A 376 -9.87 -14.41 -16.91
CA VAL A 376 -10.55 -14.63 -18.21
C VAL A 376 -11.73 -13.68 -18.37
N GLY A 377 -12.52 -13.47 -17.31
CA GLY A 377 -13.61 -12.50 -17.29
C GLY A 377 -13.12 -11.06 -17.55
N LEU A 378 -12.06 -10.62 -16.89
CA LEU A 378 -11.45 -9.31 -17.14
C LEU A 378 -10.93 -9.19 -18.57
N TRP A 379 -10.29 -10.24 -19.10
CA TRP A 379 -9.88 -10.27 -20.49
C TRP A 379 -11.08 -10.11 -21.42
N ALA A 380 -12.13 -10.90 -21.25
CA ALA A 380 -13.32 -10.84 -22.07
C ALA A 380 -14.03 -9.47 -22.02
N LEU A 381 -14.06 -8.85 -20.83
CA LEU A 381 -14.65 -7.52 -20.65
C LEU A 381 -13.85 -6.40 -21.33
N MET A 382 -12.52 -6.48 -21.32
CA MET A 382 -11.65 -5.36 -21.73
C MET A 382 -10.95 -5.56 -23.07
N TYR A 383 -10.68 -6.80 -23.45
CA TYR A 383 -9.72 -7.16 -24.49
C TYR A 383 -10.20 -8.24 -25.46
N ALA A 384 -11.51 -8.45 -25.61
CA ALA A 384 -12.05 -9.54 -26.43
C ALA A 384 -11.45 -9.61 -27.87
N THR A 385 -10.96 -8.48 -28.38
CA THR A 385 -10.30 -8.37 -29.71
C THR A 385 -8.78 -8.50 -29.67
N ASN A 386 -8.15 -8.52 -28.47
CA ASN A 386 -6.70 -8.62 -28.29
C ASN A 386 -6.35 -9.98 -27.69
N PHE A 387 -5.66 -10.82 -28.43
CA PHE A 387 -5.30 -12.19 -28.01
C PHE A 387 -4.04 -12.27 -27.13
N ARG A 388 -3.21 -11.25 -27.03
CA ARG A 388 -1.97 -11.30 -26.21
C ARG A 388 -2.23 -11.62 -24.74
N PRO A 389 -3.19 -10.96 -24.05
CA PRO A 389 -3.53 -11.34 -22.68
C PRO A 389 -4.10 -12.76 -22.56
N LEU A 390 -4.85 -13.24 -23.58
CA LEU A 390 -5.38 -14.60 -23.59
C LEU A 390 -4.26 -15.64 -23.70
N VAL A 391 -3.25 -15.43 -24.54
CA VAL A 391 -2.09 -16.33 -24.66
C VAL A 391 -1.37 -16.45 -23.30
N TYR A 392 -1.15 -15.32 -22.62
CA TYR A 392 -0.61 -15.32 -21.26
C TYR A 392 -1.45 -16.18 -20.31
N LEU A 393 -2.77 -15.96 -20.27
CA LEU A 393 -3.70 -16.69 -19.40
C LEU A 393 -3.73 -18.19 -19.70
N LEU A 394 -3.74 -18.56 -20.98
CA LEU A 394 -3.70 -19.98 -21.41
C LEU A 394 -2.40 -20.65 -20.97
N ALA A 395 -1.24 -20.02 -21.18
CA ALA A 395 0.05 -20.55 -20.76
C ALA A 395 0.14 -20.74 -19.24
N MET A 396 -0.27 -19.74 -18.46
CA MET A 396 -0.25 -19.80 -17.01
C MET A 396 -1.26 -20.82 -16.46
N THR A 397 -2.45 -20.91 -17.05
CA THR A 397 -3.47 -21.90 -16.65
C THR A 397 -3.02 -23.32 -17.01
N ALA A 398 -2.39 -23.53 -18.17
CA ALA A 398 -1.81 -24.82 -18.53
C ALA A 398 -0.70 -25.22 -17.53
N GLY A 399 0.17 -24.29 -17.15
CA GLY A 399 1.17 -24.49 -16.10
C GLY A 399 0.52 -24.89 -14.77
N TRP A 400 -0.57 -24.22 -14.38
CA TRP A 400 -1.33 -24.54 -13.17
C TRP A 400 -1.96 -25.95 -13.22
N ILE A 401 -2.56 -26.33 -14.36
CA ILE A 401 -3.13 -27.68 -14.58
C ILE A 401 -2.03 -28.74 -14.51
N LEU A 402 -0.92 -28.52 -15.18
CA LEU A 402 0.23 -29.43 -15.14
C LEU A 402 0.77 -29.63 -13.72
N LEU A 403 0.92 -28.53 -12.97
CA LEU A 403 1.35 -28.59 -11.57
C LEU A 403 0.33 -29.39 -10.73
N TRP A 404 -0.97 -29.11 -10.90
CA TRP A 404 -2.00 -29.80 -10.13
C TRP A 404 -2.08 -31.28 -10.44
N THR A 405 -2.08 -31.66 -11.72
CA THR A 405 -2.30 -33.05 -12.15
C THR A 405 -1.05 -33.93 -12.02
N ARG A 406 0.14 -33.37 -12.26
CA ARG A 406 1.39 -34.14 -12.31
C ARG A 406 2.22 -34.07 -11.03
N SER A 407 1.99 -33.13 -10.17
CA SER A 407 2.76 -32.96 -8.92
C SER A 407 2.76 -34.22 -8.04
N ALA A 408 1.65 -34.96 -7.97
CA ALA A 408 1.57 -36.21 -7.21
C ALA A 408 2.55 -37.28 -7.74
N LYS A 409 2.75 -37.37 -9.06
CA LYS A 409 3.70 -38.30 -9.69
C LYS A 409 5.16 -37.96 -9.35
N PHE A 410 5.43 -36.71 -9.00
CA PHE A 410 6.76 -36.22 -8.61
C PHE A 410 6.95 -36.20 -7.08
N GLY A 411 6.13 -36.92 -6.29
CA GLY A 411 6.28 -37.00 -4.85
C GLY A 411 5.95 -35.72 -4.09
N VAL A 412 5.22 -34.79 -4.69
CA VAL A 412 4.77 -33.55 -4.04
C VAL A 412 3.56 -33.89 -3.14
N GLY A 413 3.71 -33.65 -1.84
CA GLY A 413 2.66 -33.91 -0.86
C GLY A 413 1.42 -33.02 -1.05
N GLN A 414 0.31 -33.40 -0.45
CA GLN A 414 -0.97 -32.69 -0.59
C GLN A 414 -0.90 -31.23 -0.13
N LEU A 415 -0.27 -30.95 1.01
CA LEU A 415 -0.10 -29.60 1.53
C LEU A 415 0.79 -28.74 0.60
N GLN A 416 1.89 -29.31 0.12
CA GLN A 416 2.76 -28.66 -0.85
C GLN A 416 1.99 -28.30 -2.12
N ARG A 417 1.19 -29.21 -2.65
CA ARG A 417 0.37 -29.01 -3.84
C ARG A 417 -0.65 -27.87 -3.64
N LEU A 418 -1.32 -27.84 -2.48
CA LEU A 418 -2.23 -26.76 -2.12
C LEU A 418 -1.49 -25.40 -2.20
N ILE A 419 -0.34 -25.29 -1.53
CA ILE A 419 0.43 -24.03 -1.46
C ILE A 419 0.93 -23.60 -2.84
N LEU A 420 1.56 -24.51 -3.59
CA LEU A 420 2.14 -24.24 -4.89
C LEU A 420 1.08 -23.81 -5.91
N SER A 421 -0.05 -24.55 -5.99
CA SER A 421 -1.14 -24.24 -6.94
C SER A 421 -1.82 -22.90 -6.61
N THR A 422 -2.04 -22.63 -5.32
CA THR A 422 -2.63 -21.36 -4.88
C THR A 422 -1.71 -20.18 -5.18
N SER A 423 -0.40 -20.31 -4.89
CA SER A 423 0.58 -19.26 -5.19
C SER A 423 0.71 -19.01 -6.70
N LEU A 424 0.68 -20.06 -7.53
CA LEU A 424 0.76 -19.91 -8.98
C LEU A 424 -0.48 -19.22 -9.55
N ALA A 425 -1.69 -19.56 -9.07
CA ALA A 425 -2.92 -18.89 -9.47
C ALA A 425 -2.91 -17.39 -9.07
N ALA A 426 -2.41 -17.08 -7.88
CA ALA A 426 -2.22 -15.69 -7.45
C ALA A 426 -1.21 -14.94 -8.34
N CYS A 427 -0.05 -15.52 -8.61
CA CYS A 427 0.95 -14.93 -9.53
C CYS A 427 0.37 -14.71 -10.94
N THR A 428 -0.50 -15.61 -11.42
CA THR A 428 -1.19 -15.45 -12.70
C THR A 428 -2.08 -14.20 -12.69
N LEU A 429 -2.91 -14.05 -11.65
CA LEU A 429 -3.76 -12.87 -11.51
C LEU A 429 -2.92 -11.58 -11.45
N TYR A 430 -1.89 -11.55 -10.60
CA TYR A 430 -1.11 -10.33 -10.39
C TYR A 430 -0.26 -9.94 -11.61
N GLY A 431 0.29 -10.93 -12.30
CA GLY A 431 0.95 -10.70 -13.58
C GLY A 431 -0.02 -10.13 -14.62
N PHE A 432 -1.25 -10.67 -14.72
CA PHE A 432 -2.28 -10.12 -15.58
C PHE A 432 -2.66 -8.68 -15.21
N LEU A 433 -2.84 -8.40 -13.91
CA LEU A 433 -3.17 -7.05 -13.44
C LEU A 433 -2.05 -6.05 -13.79
N ASN A 434 -0.79 -6.41 -13.56
CA ASN A 434 0.33 -5.50 -13.74
C ASN A 434 0.75 -5.31 -15.20
N ILE A 435 0.63 -6.35 -16.04
CA ILE A 435 1.05 -6.28 -17.45
C ILE A 435 -0.07 -5.69 -18.34
N TYR A 436 -1.33 -5.99 -18.03
CA TYR A 436 -2.44 -5.66 -18.92
C TYR A 436 -3.46 -4.72 -18.29
N PHE A 437 -3.95 -5.02 -17.07
CA PHE A 437 -5.06 -4.30 -16.47
C PHE A 437 -4.69 -2.87 -16.10
N TYR A 438 -3.67 -2.69 -15.24
CA TYR A 438 -3.26 -1.34 -14.79
C TYR A 438 -2.84 -0.44 -15.95
N PRO A 439 -1.99 -0.85 -16.90
CA PRO A 439 -1.64 0.00 -18.04
C PRO A 439 -2.86 0.41 -18.88
N ALA A 440 -3.88 -0.45 -18.99
CA ALA A 440 -5.08 -0.13 -19.75
C ALA A 440 -5.99 0.89 -19.09
N ILE A 441 -6.11 0.86 -17.77
CA ILE A 441 -7.00 1.79 -17.05
C ILE A 441 -6.29 3.11 -16.71
N LEU A 442 -5.00 3.07 -16.38
CA LEU A 442 -4.24 4.25 -15.97
C LEU A 442 -4.05 5.28 -17.09
N ARG A 443 -4.11 4.87 -18.34
CA ARG A 443 -4.14 5.80 -19.49
C ARG A 443 -5.32 6.78 -19.47
N TYR A 444 -6.32 6.58 -18.61
CA TYR A 444 -7.42 7.53 -18.40
C TYR A 444 -7.19 8.50 -17.25
N GLN A 445 -5.98 8.57 -16.72
CA GLN A 445 -5.52 9.65 -15.84
C GLN A 445 -5.02 10.81 -16.73
N SER A 446 -5.93 11.70 -17.11
CA SER A 446 -5.67 12.77 -18.10
C SER A 446 -4.54 13.73 -17.74
N GLY A 447 -4.20 13.90 -16.45
CA GLY A 447 -3.12 14.77 -16.00
C GLY A 447 -1.74 14.33 -16.50
N GLU A 448 -1.47 13.00 -16.52
CA GLU A 448 -0.23 12.45 -17.07
C GLU A 448 -0.13 12.69 -18.59
N GLN A 449 -1.25 12.50 -19.31
CA GLN A 449 -1.28 12.72 -20.75
C GLN A 449 -1.07 14.20 -21.10
N ALA A 450 -1.73 15.09 -20.35
CA ALA A 450 -1.56 16.52 -20.50
C ALA A 450 -0.12 16.96 -20.21
N ALA A 451 0.50 16.44 -19.14
CA ALA A 451 1.90 16.70 -18.83
C ALA A 451 2.83 16.19 -19.94
N GLY A 452 2.59 15.00 -20.49
CA GLY A 452 3.35 14.46 -21.61
C GLY A 452 3.27 15.34 -22.85
N TRP A 453 2.07 15.83 -23.18
CA TRP A 453 1.87 16.77 -24.28
C TRP A 453 2.63 18.09 -24.06
N LEU A 454 2.51 18.67 -22.86
CA LEU A 454 3.19 19.92 -22.48
C LEU A 454 4.71 19.80 -22.54
N ASN A 455 5.25 18.73 -22.01
CA ASN A 455 6.70 18.48 -22.01
C ASN A 455 7.28 18.36 -23.41
N GLN A 456 6.47 17.97 -24.41
CA GLN A 456 6.87 17.85 -25.80
C GLN A 456 6.71 19.15 -26.59
N HIS A 457 5.59 19.89 -26.39
CA HIS A 457 5.19 21.01 -27.25
C HIS A 457 5.40 22.39 -26.63
N ARG A 458 5.38 22.49 -25.28
CA ARG A 458 5.46 23.76 -24.54
C ARG A 458 6.46 23.65 -23.38
N LYS A 459 7.66 23.18 -23.68
CA LYS A 459 8.70 22.90 -22.70
C LYS A 459 9.07 24.15 -21.88
N GLY A 460 8.95 24.06 -20.55
CA GLY A 460 9.28 25.11 -19.61
C GLY A 460 8.21 26.18 -19.41
N GLU A 461 7.11 26.15 -20.16
CA GLU A 461 6.00 27.08 -19.99
C GLU A 461 5.11 26.65 -18.82
N ALA A 462 4.92 27.58 -17.86
CA ALA A 462 4.09 27.32 -16.68
C ALA A 462 2.62 27.12 -17.08
N ILE A 463 1.99 26.09 -16.48
CA ILE A 463 0.57 25.82 -16.67
C ILE A 463 -0.24 26.19 -15.44
N TYR A 464 -1.35 26.85 -15.65
CA TYR A 464 -2.31 27.14 -14.61
C TYR A 464 -3.33 26.01 -14.46
N THR A 465 -3.85 25.81 -13.25
CA THR A 465 -4.98 24.91 -12.99
C THR A 465 -5.93 25.55 -11.98
N ILE A 466 -7.22 25.37 -12.21
CA ILE A 466 -8.30 25.72 -11.30
C ILE A 466 -9.04 24.45 -10.90
N ASN A 467 -9.64 24.43 -9.73
CA ASN A 467 -10.30 23.21 -9.21
C ASN A 467 -11.28 22.61 -10.26
N PRO A 468 -11.26 21.28 -10.52
CA PRO A 468 -10.54 20.23 -9.80
C PRO A 468 -9.06 20.10 -10.23
N TYR A 469 -8.18 19.93 -9.25
CA TYR A 469 -6.75 19.76 -9.46
C TYR A 469 -6.40 18.33 -9.91
N SER A 470 -5.26 18.17 -10.60
CA SER A 470 -4.70 16.88 -10.97
C SER A 470 -3.31 16.71 -10.36
N TYR A 471 -3.16 15.72 -9.51
CA TYR A 471 -1.87 15.41 -8.87
C TYR A 471 -0.89 14.77 -9.86
N SER A 472 -1.37 14.03 -10.84
CA SER A 472 -0.52 13.47 -11.90
C SER A 472 -0.01 14.56 -12.84
N LEU A 473 -0.78 15.60 -13.13
CA LEU A 473 -0.27 16.76 -13.85
C LEU A 473 0.91 17.40 -13.11
N ASP A 474 0.76 17.65 -11.80
CA ASP A 474 1.80 18.27 -10.95
C ASP A 474 3.08 17.42 -10.92
N PHE A 475 2.92 16.10 -10.82
CA PHE A 475 4.07 15.20 -10.80
C PHE A 475 4.78 15.07 -12.15
N TYR A 476 4.03 14.82 -13.24
CA TYR A 476 4.61 14.49 -14.55
C TYR A 476 5.00 15.73 -15.36
N SER A 477 4.52 16.92 -15.02
CA SER A 477 4.93 18.16 -15.70
C SER A 477 6.38 18.52 -15.37
N ALA A 478 7.17 18.82 -16.41
CA ALA A 478 8.51 19.38 -16.25
C ALA A 478 8.48 20.87 -15.91
N ALA A 479 7.40 21.56 -16.27
CA ALA A 479 7.18 22.97 -15.96
C ALA A 479 6.34 23.14 -14.69
N PRO A 480 6.43 24.29 -14.00
CA PRO A 480 5.63 24.56 -12.82
C PRO A 480 4.12 24.51 -13.09
N VAL A 481 3.39 23.83 -12.23
CA VAL A 481 1.91 23.84 -12.20
C VAL A 481 1.46 24.86 -11.17
N LEU A 482 0.76 25.90 -11.63
CA LEU A 482 0.34 27.04 -10.83
C LEU A 482 -1.14 26.93 -10.48
N TYR A 483 -1.42 26.83 -9.19
CA TYR A 483 -2.77 26.70 -8.65
C TYR A 483 -3.37 28.09 -8.41
N THR A 484 -4.51 28.38 -9.02
CA THR A 484 -5.13 29.69 -8.93
C THR A 484 -6.66 29.60 -8.87
N GLU A 485 -7.29 30.69 -8.55
CA GLU A 485 -8.74 30.86 -8.66
C GLU A 485 -9.09 31.52 -9.99
N ARG A 486 -10.32 31.30 -10.47
CA ARG A 486 -10.77 31.78 -11.78
C ARG A 486 -10.62 33.31 -11.96
N ALA A 487 -10.98 34.09 -10.94
CA ALA A 487 -10.85 35.54 -11.00
C ALA A 487 -9.40 36.02 -11.19
N ASN A 488 -8.47 35.36 -10.46
CA ASN A 488 -7.05 35.67 -10.58
C ASN A 488 -6.50 35.22 -11.94
N LEU A 489 -6.94 34.07 -12.47
CA LEU A 489 -6.57 33.59 -13.80
C LEU A 489 -6.93 34.63 -14.88
N LEU A 490 -8.18 35.14 -14.84
CA LEU A 490 -8.62 36.17 -15.79
C LEU A 490 -7.85 37.48 -15.66
N ALA A 491 -7.48 37.89 -14.44
CA ALA A 491 -6.63 39.05 -14.24
C ALA A 491 -5.22 38.88 -14.84
N ILE A 492 -4.67 37.67 -14.80
CA ILE A 492 -3.38 37.34 -15.43
C ILE A 492 -3.54 37.26 -16.95
N ALA A 493 -4.62 36.65 -17.44
CA ALA A 493 -4.92 36.48 -18.86
C ALA A 493 -5.10 37.85 -19.58
N LYS A 494 -5.50 38.89 -18.85
CA LYS A 494 -5.52 40.29 -19.36
C LYS A 494 -4.14 40.85 -19.73
N LYS A 495 -3.09 40.32 -19.13
CA LYS A 495 -1.72 40.82 -19.32
C LYS A 495 -0.93 39.98 -20.33
N LYS A 496 -1.18 38.69 -20.39
CA LYS A 496 -0.52 37.75 -21.31
C LYS A 496 -1.35 36.49 -21.47
N PRO A 497 -1.27 35.80 -22.63
CA PRO A 497 -1.87 34.48 -22.79
C PRO A 497 -1.39 33.51 -21.71
N VAL A 498 -2.29 32.65 -21.20
CA VAL A 498 -1.96 31.65 -20.16
C VAL A 498 -2.43 30.27 -20.59
N LEU A 499 -1.60 29.28 -20.34
CA LEU A 499 -2.00 27.87 -20.48
C LEU A 499 -2.80 27.44 -19.26
N LEU A 500 -3.96 26.82 -19.50
CA LEU A 500 -4.85 26.34 -18.45
C LEU A 500 -5.22 24.88 -18.69
N TYR A 501 -5.03 24.04 -17.68
CA TYR A 501 -5.60 22.70 -17.64
C TYR A 501 -6.84 22.69 -16.74
N THR A 502 -8.00 22.25 -17.27
CA THR A 502 -9.26 22.36 -16.52
C THR A 502 -10.34 21.38 -16.95
N SER A 503 -11.48 21.36 -16.23
CA SER A 503 -12.67 20.61 -16.59
C SER A 503 -13.55 21.36 -17.60
N ARG A 504 -14.46 20.61 -18.24
CA ARG A 504 -15.46 21.20 -19.13
C ARG A 504 -16.30 22.30 -18.44
N GLN A 505 -16.76 22.03 -17.22
CA GLN A 505 -17.55 22.99 -16.45
C GLN A 505 -16.84 24.34 -16.25
N GLN A 506 -15.53 24.31 -15.98
CA GLN A 506 -14.74 25.54 -15.80
C GLN A 506 -14.50 26.24 -17.13
N MET A 507 -14.28 25.48 -18.22
CA MET A 507 -14.18 26.03 -19.58
C MET A 507 -15.47 26.76 -19.96
N ASP A 508 -16.63 26.12 -19.77
CA ASP A 508 -17.94 26.72 -20.09
C ASP A 508 -18.18 28.00 -19.24
N SER A 509 -17.71 28.01 -17.99
CA SER A 509 -17.76 29.20 -17.14
C SER A 509 -16.89 30.34 -17.65
N LEU A 510 -15.67 30.05 -18.14
CA LEU A 510 -14.80 31.07 -18.73
C LEU A 510 -15.41 31.67 -20.01
N LEU A 511 -15.99 30.84 -20.85
CA LEU A 511 -16.72 31.28 -22.05
C LEU A 511 -17.91 32.18 -21.70
N SER A 512 -18.66 31.86 -20.64
CA SER A 512 -19.79 32.69 -20.17
C SER A 512 -19.34 34.07 -19.64
N GLU A 513 -18.09 34.18 -19.17
CA GLU A 513 -17.45 35.43 -18.72
C GLU A 513 -16.75 36.19 -19.88
N LYS A 514 -16.99 35.79 -21.15
CA LYS A 514 -16.45 36.39 -22.36
C LYS A 514 -14.91 36.34 -22.44
N ALA A 515 -14.26 35.35 -21.81
CA ALA A 515 -12.84 35.13 -22.03
C ALA A 515 -12.61 34.50 -23.40
N ALA A 516 -11.61 34.95 -24.12
CA ALA A 516 -11.15 34.31 -25.35
C ALA A 516 -10.44 32.99 -24.97
N VAL A 517 -11.00 31.88 -25.37
CA VAL A 517 -10.52 30.53 -24.99
C VAL A 517 -10.26 29.73 -26.26
N ASP A 518 -9.01 29.40 -26.51
CA ASP A 518 -8.60 28.50 -27.57
C ASP A 518 -8.35 27.11 -27.00
N VAL A 519 -9.07 26.09 -27.49
CA VAL A 519 -8.88 24.69 -27.08
C VAL A 519 -7.69 24.12 -27.84
N ILE A 520 -6.61 23.83 -27.10
CA ILE A 520 -5.38 23.25 -27.65
C ILE A 520 -5.53 21.74 -27.81
N ASP A 521 -6.00 21.06 -26.73
CA ASP A 521 -6.20 19.61 -26.74
C ASP A 521 -7.23 19.19 -25.67
N SER A 522 -7.69 17.95 -25.76
CA SER A 522 -8.61 17.37 -24.78
C SER A 522 -8.23 15.93 -24.44
N PHE A 523 -8.26 15.58 -23.16
CA PHE A 523 -7.81 14.30 -22.64
C PHE A 523 -8.96 13.58 -21.93
N ALA A 524 -9.19 12.32 -22.30
CA ALA A 524 -10.19 11.48 -21.67
C ALA A 524 -9.79 11.21 -20.19
N HIS A 525 -10.72 11.45 -19.28
CA HIS A 525 -10.50 11.32 -17.85
C HIS A 525 -11.50 10.36 -17.20
N TYR A 526 -10.99 9.51 -16.29
CA TYR A 526 -11.82 8.66 -15.44
C TYR A 526 -11.19 8.53 -14.04
N PRO A 527 -11.96 8.71 -12.94
CA PRO A 527 -11.45 8.53 -11.57
C PRO A 527 -11.22 7.04 -11.26
N ILE A 528 -10.00 6.55 -11.48
CA ILE A 528 -9.63 5.12 -11.37
C ILE A 528 -9.94 4.53 -9.98
N SER A 529 -9.83 5.34 -8.92
CA SER A 529 -10.18 4.91 -7.55
C SER A 529 -11.67 4.57 -7.35
N LYS A 530 -12.55 4.91 -8.31
CA LYS A 530 -13.99 4.64 -8.28
C LYS A 530 -14.42 3.76 -9.46
N LEU A 531 -13.68 2.69 -9.71
CA LEU A 531 -13.86 1.82 -10.86
C LEU A 531 -15.28 1.22 -10.93
N LYS A 532 -15.93 1.37 -12.09
CA LYS A 532 -17.26 0.79 -12.39
C LYS A 532 -17.14 -0.21 -13.52
N ILE A 533 -17.90 -1.31 -13.45
CA ILE A 533 -17.92 -2.36 -14.48
C ILE A 533 -18.23 -1.79 -15.87
N GLY A 534 -19.15 -0.82 -15.97
CA GLY A 534 -19.50 -0.20 -17.25
C GLY A 534 -18.35 0.50 -17.96
N PHE A 535 -17.39 1.04 -17.20
CA PHE A 535 -16.15 1.62 -17.75
C PHE A 535 -15.22 0.55 -18.35
N LEU A 536 -15.19 -0.64 -17.80
CA LEU A 536 -14.37 -1.74 -18.33
C LEU A 536 -14.84 -2.21 -19.71
N LEU A 537 -16.12 -2.08 -20.01
CA LEU A 537 -16.73 -2.46 -21.30
C LEU A 537 -16.43 -1.41 -22.38
N PRO A 538 -15.65 -1.72 -23.45
CA PRO A 538 -15.27 -0.75 -24.47
C PRO A 538 -16.44 0.01 -25.09
N HIS A 539 -17.57 -0.68 -25.39
CA HIS A 539 -18.75 -0.07 -26.00
C HIS A 539 -19.56 0.82 -25.04
N LYS A 540 -19.42 0.66 -23.71
CA LYS A 540 -20.09 1.50 -22.69
C LYS A 540 -19.17 2.58 -22.13
N ARG A 541 -17.86 2.40 -22.24
CA ARG A 541 -16.84 3.29 -21.68
C ARG A 541 -17.04 4.77 -21.98
N PRO A 542 -17.39 5.19 -23.22
CA PRO A 542 -17.58 6.62 -23.53
C PRO A 542 -18.60 7.33 -22.63
N ARG A 543 -19.61 6.60 -22.08
CA ARG A 543 -20.62 7.15 -21.16
C ARG A 543 -20.10 7.43 -19.75
N TYR A 544 -18.92 6.91 -19.41
CA TYR A 544 -18.29 7.04 -18.10
C TYR A 544 -17.10 7.99 -18.12
N LEU A 545 -16.65 8.39 -19.33
CA LEU A 545 -15.54 9.31 -19.49
C LEU A 545 -16.01 10.75 -19.25
N ASP A 546 -15.20 11.48 -18.52
CA ASP A 546 -15.16 12.93 -18.51
C ASP A 546 -13.99 13.38 -19.37
N TYR A 547 -13.88 14.68 -19.65
CA TYR A 547 -12.78 15.24 -20.40
C TYR A 547 -12.14 16.37 -19.63
N ARG A 548 -10.81 16.46 -19.73
CA ARG A 548 -10.03 17.59 -19.28
C ARG A 548 -9.45 18.27 -20.50
N TYR A 549 -9.40 19.59 -20.45
CA TYR A 549 -9.03 20.44 -21.56
C TYR A 549 -7.75 21.17 -21.25
N LEU A 550 -6.88 21.26 -22.24
CA LEU A 550 -5.75 22.15 -22.28
C LEU A 550 -6.15 23.35 -23.12
N LEU A 551 -6.15 24.51 -22.52
CA LEU A 551 -6.66 25.75 -23.08
C LEU A 551 -5.56 26.80 -23.11
N GLU A 552 -5.58 27.65 -24.12
CA GLU A 552 -4.93 28.96 -24.08
C GLU A 552 -6.01 30.01 -23.80
N VAL A 553 -5.85 30.76 -22.72
CA VAL A 553 -6.83 31.76 -22.28
C VAL A 553 -6.23 33.13 -22.47
N ARG A 554 -6.98 34.01 -23.17
CA ARG A 554 -6.64 35.41 -23.42
C ARG A 554 -7.83 36.26 -22.94
N SER A 555 -7.58 37.52 -22.63
CA SER A 555 -8.66 38.50 -22.48
C SER A 555 -8.90 39.17 -23.85
N GLU A 556 -10.16 39.36 -24.17
CA GLU A 556 -10.52 40.30 -25.23
C GLU A 556 -10.09 41.74 -24.88
#